data_3a0f5360570a16a34447790fad533f26
#
_entry.id   3a0f5360570a16a34447790fad533f26
#
_cell.length_a   1.000
_cell.length_b   1.000
_cell.length_c   1.000
_cell.angle_alpha   90.00
_cell.angle_beta   90.00
_cell.angle_gamma   90.00
#
_symmetry.space_group_name_H-M   'P 1'
#
loop_
_entity.id
_entity.type
_entity.pdbx_description
1 polymer ?
#
loop_
_entity_poly.entity_id
_entity_poly.type
_entity_poly.pdbx_seq_one_letter_code
_entity_poly.pdbx_strand_id
1 'polypeptide(L)'
;MDNEKLAIIIPVYNEEAAIGGVLEKWYRQLSDLDMNFTIYVYNDGSLDRSAACIRETAEKYPERIIAREKENSGHGPTILQGYRDATAAGFDWIFQVDSDDEMTPDAFPELWARREDYDFLCGFRADRRQPLARKIVSKVSRWCVRVFYGKTIRDVNVPYRLMRVSVLRSVFEQIPADTFAPNVIIAGMVAVQKLRYLEIPVSQHERRTGEVSIKNWRLLRAAILSFSQTFVFSLRNRRGILVFLLVALFSLLAKLLLAMRGYNYDFESYKIVAALVEEGKNVYAETFRYNYGPIWFYVLWFLKMISGSLFRYSLPLFLGIVDICTAGILWRLRYRAAALIFLLSPLGMHISGFHNQFDNFAILTALFSVWFLMKHEKNLTGGQAWITAILLGISLTIKHIFLFFPFWLFFRNYRRGIRLVLLLVPLSLFAGSLLPYALEGNTPETLAESFSFAETQIETFVKNEFWLEEEQQKEIEEYLSRPHMKAMSGIFKHVFQYKSCNNQIFYTYFLPKLFHIFSASFIFLGGMIGCGWFFRRFSLFHSFLFYTAVLVILAPATTNQYLAIPLIFCSVFFLPYGIFYQYIPGIYYLLYPWDSNCRKIYIISIFILLILLFHSGRRCGELKYADKQR
;
A
#
# COMPACT_ATOMS: atom_id res chain seq x y z
N MET A 1 -21.87 -46.76 -13.14
CA MET A 1 -20.51 -46.28 -13.35
C MET A 1 -20.49 -44.78 -13.06
N ASP A 2 -19.67 -44.43 -12.11
CA ASP A 2 -19.55 -43.01 -11.66
C ASP A 2 -18.90 -42.20 -12.78
N ASN A 3 -19.61 -41.29 -13.35
CA ASN A 3 -19.16 -40.52 -14.52
C ASN A 3 -18.32 -39.28 -14.12
N GLU A 4 -17.99 -39.13 -12.82
CA GLU A 4 -17.20 -38.02 -12.30
C GLU A 4 -15.74 -38.07 -12.79
N LYS A 5 -15.23 -36.93 -13.26
CA LYS A 5 -13.88 -36.82 -13.82
C LYS A 5 -12.89 -36.32 -12.77
N LEU A 6 -11.80 -37.05 -12.59
CA LEU A 6 -10.73 -36.74 -11.65
C LEU A 6 -9.48 -36.25 -12.40
N ALA A 7 -8.98 -35.09 -12.02
CA ALA A 7 -7.64 -34.63 -12.41
C ALA A 7 -6.65 -34.81 -11.26
N ILE A 8 -5.52 -35.49 -11.52
CA ILE A 8 -4.40 -35.56 -10.58
C ILE A 8 -3.34 -34.55 -11.02
N ILE A 9 -2.90 -33.70 -10.10
CA ILE A 9 -1.91 -32.66 -10.37
C ILE A 9 -0.61 -33.02 -9.66
N ILE A 10 0.46 -33.23 -10.43
CA ILE A 10 1.79 -33.59 -9.95
C ILE A 10 2.80 -32.54 -10.43
N PRO A 11 3.28 -31.64 -9.55
CA PRO A 11 4.38 -30.72 -9.88
C PRO A 11 5.72 -31.46 -9.78
N VAL A 12 6.62 -31.21 -10.72
CA VAL A 12 7.93 -31.88 -10.81
C VAL A 12 9.03 -30.85 -11.01
N TYR A 13 10.09 -30.96 -10.19
CA TYR A 13 11.32 -30.21 -10.36
C TYR A 13 12.53 -31.00 -9.87
N ASN A 14 13.36 -31.49 -10.77
CA ASN A 14 14.56 -32.29 -10.50
C ASN A 14 14.27 -33.56 -9.68
N GLU A 15 13.41 -34.45 -10.20
CA GLU A 15 12.97 -35.68 -9.58
C GLU A 15 13.14 -36.89 -10.53
N GLU A 16 14.23 -36.92 -11.34
CA GLU A 16 14.49 -37.98 -12.35
C GLU A 16 14.47 -39.37 -11.77
N ALA A 17 14.92 -39.55 -10.52
CA ALA A 17 15.01 -40.86 -9.86
C ALA A 17 13.67 -41.35 -9.32
N ALA A 18 12.66 -40.49 -9.12
CA ALA A 18 11.40 -40.85 -8.48
C ALA A 18 10.21 -40.81 -9.46
N ILE A 19 10.17 -39.84 -10.36
CA ILE A 19 8.96 -39.48 -11.11
C ILE A 19 8.37 -40.61 -11.93
N GLY A 20 9.17 -41.40 -12.64
CA GLY A 20 8.68 -42.54 -13.43
C GLY A 20 7.93 -43.57 -12.58
N GLY A 21 8.51 -43.94 -11.43
CA GLY A 21 7.88 -44.85 -10.47
C GLY A 21 6.61 -44.30 -9.83
N VAL A 22 6.60 -43.01 -9.50
CA VAL A 22 5.42 -42.29 -8.98
C VAL A 22 4.26 -42.35 -9.97
N LEU A 23 4.51 -42.01 -11.22
CA LEU A 23 3.47 -42.02 -12.27
C LEU A 23 2.89 -43.41 -12.49
N GLU A 24 3.74 -44.46 -12.53
CA GLU A 24 3.27 -45.84 -12.70
C GLU A 24 2.44 -46.33 -11.49
N LYS A 25 2.84 -46.00 -10.25
CA LYS A 25 2.08 -46.35 -9.04
C LYS A 25 0.70 -45.70 -9.05
N TRP A 26 0.62 -44.39 -9.35
CA TRP A 26 -0.66 -43.71 -9.41
C TRP A 26 -1.54 -44.21 -10.55
N TYR A 27 -0.96 -44.42 -11.74
CA TYR A 27 -1.70 -44.97 -12.88
C TYR A 27 -2.35 -46.32 -12.54
N ARG A 28 -1.57 -47.25 -11.97
CA ARG A 28 -2.06 -48.60 -11.60
C ARG A 28 -3.19 -48.49 -10.58
N GLN A 29 -2.97 -47.75 -9.50
CA GLN A 29 -3.97 -47.59 -8.43
C GLN A 29 -5.32 -47.06 -8.94
N LEU A 30 -5.29 -46.10 -9.85
CA LEU A 30 -6.51 -45.49 -10.39
C LEU A 30 -7.17 -46.36 -11.46
N SER A 31 -6.38 -47.11 -12.22
CA SER A 31 -6.89 -48.08 -13.19
C SER A 31 -7.58 -49.23 -12.50
N ASP A 32 -7.01 -49.71 -11.37
CA ASP A 32 -7.60 -50.79 -10.55
C ASP A 32 -8.94 -50.38 -9.93
N LEU A 33 -9.18 -49.09 -9.73
CA LEU A 33 -10.44 -48.52 -9.23
C LEU A 33 -11.48 -48.23 -10.34
N ASP A 34 -11.18 -48.54 -11.59
CA ASP A 34 -12.03 -48.28 -12.78
C ASP A 34 -12.55 -46.85 -12.86
N MET A 35 -11.64 -45.87 -12.63
CA MET A 35 -11.98 -44.47 -12.53
C MET A 35 -11.80 -43.71 -13.85
N ASN A 36 -12.59 -42.67 -14.04
CA ASN A 36 -12.37 -41.70 -15.11
C ASN A 36 -11.39 -40.63 -14.64
N PHE A 37 -10.10 -40.79 -14.94
CA PHE A 37 -9.04 -39.92 -14.46
C PHE A 37 -8.10 -39.46 -15.56
N THR A 38 -7.39 -38.32 -15.29
CA THR A 38 -6.25 -37.85 -16.05
C THR A 38 -5.18 -37.33 -15.07
N ILE A 39 -3.93 -37.73 -15.28
CA ILE A 39 -2.77 -37.29 -14.51
C ILE A 39 -2.08 -36.15 -15.29
N TYR A 40 -2.10 -34.97 -14.76
CA TYR A 40 -1.36 -33.80 -15.28
C TYR A 40 -0.02 -33.70 -14.57
N VAL A 41 1.07 -33.84 -15.31
CA VAL A 41 2.43 -33.74 -14.79
C VAL A 41 3.06 -32.45 -15.26
N TYR A 42 3.31 -31.54 -14.33
CA TYR A 42 3.89 -30.22 -14.62
C TYR A 42 5.40 -30.23 -14.35
N ASN A 43 6.20 -30.28 -15.40
CA ASN A 43 7.65 -30.08 -15.31
C ASN A 43 7.96 -28.60 -15.18
N ASP A 44 8.35 -28.15 -13.98
CA ASP A 44 8.62 -26.75 -13.64
C ASP A 44 10.08 -26.36 -13.99
N GLY A 45 10.50 -26.65 -15.22
CA GLY A 45 11.83 -26.30 -15.74
C GLY A 45 12.96 -27.11 -15.09
N SER A 46 12.80 -28.43 -14.97
CA SER A 46 13.84 -29.33 -14.45
C SER A 46 15.12 -29.28 -15.29
N LEU A 47 16.27 -29.36 -14.62
CA LEU A 47 17.60 -29.35 -15.23
C LEU A 47 18.22 -30.75 -15.39
N ASP A 48 17.57 -31.75 -14.82
CA ASP A 48 17.94 -33.17 -14.88
C ASP A 48 17.10 -33.92 -15.94
N ARG A 49 17.12 -35.26 -15.92
CA ARG A 49 16.36 -36.09 -16.85
C ARG A 49 14.87 -36.25 -16.53
N SER A 50 14.31 -35.48 -15.56
CA SER A 50 12.88 -35.54 -15.19
C SER A 50 11.97 -35.38 -16.41
N ALA A 51 12.25 -34.42 -17.30
CA ALA A 51 11.47 -34.20 -18.53
C ALA A 51 11.42 -35.43 -19.44
N ALA A 52 12.55 -36.15 -19.59
CA ALA A 52 12.63 -37.36 -20.38
C ALA A 52 11.80 -38.50 -19.73
N CYS A 53 11.97 -38.73 -18.42
CA CYS A 53 11.22 -39.73 -17.68
C CYS A 53 9.70 -39.52 -17.73
N ILE A 54 9.27 -38.24 -17.66
CA ILE A 54 7.83 -37.90 -17.77
C ILE A 54 7.33 -38.23 -19.18
N ARG A 55 8.06 -37.86 -20.24
CA ARG A 55 7.65 -38.15 -21.62
C ARG A 55 7.58 -39.64 -21.89
N GLU A 56 8.60 -40.40 -21.51
CA GLU A 56 8.63 -41.86 -21.65
C GLU A 56 7.42 -42.52 -20.99
N THR A 57 7.00 -42.05 -19.80
CA THR A 57 5.84 -42.59 -19.12
C THR A 57 4.53 -42.13 -19.76
N ALA A 58 4.45 -40.88 -20.22
CA ALA A 58 3.26 -40.35 -20.91
C ALA A 58 3.03 -41.04 -22.26
N GLU A 59 4.08 -41.41 -22.98
CA GLU A 59 3.99 -42.20 -24.23
C GLU A 59 3.43 -43.62 -24.02
N LYS A 60 3.64 -44.22 -22.83
CA LYS A 60 3.04 -45.49 -22.49
C LYS A 60 1.53 -45.36 -22.22
N TYR A 61 1.07 -44.22 -21.72
CA TYR A 61 -0.32 -44.00 -21.29
C TYR A 61 -0.87 -42.65 -21.83
N PRO A 62 -0.92 -42.44 -23.16
CA PRO A 62 -1.11 -41.12 -23.79
C PRO A 62 -2.48 -40.51 -23.51
N GLU A 63 -3.53 -41.31 -23.22
CA GLU A 63 -4.87 -40.79 -22.90
C GLU A 63 -5.04 -40.47 -21.40
N ARG A 64 -4.14 -40.93 -20.54
CA ARG A 64 -4.25 -40.86 -19.08
C ARG A 64 -3.19 -39.97 -18.44
N ILE A 65 -2.01 -39.83 -19.04
CA ILE A 65 -0.90 -39.03 -18.51
C ILE A 65 -0.57 -37.90 -19.48
N ILE A 66 -0.76 -36.67 -19.07
CA ILE A 66 -0.52 -35.48 -19.87
C ILE A 66 0.69 -34.72 -19.30
N ALA A 67 1.78 -34.73 -20.03
CA ALA A 67 2.96 -33.94 -19.71
C ALA A 67 2.75 -32.46 -20.07
N ARG A 68 3.11 -31.55 -19.16
CA ARG A 68 3.11 -30.10 -19.34
C ARG A 68 4.49 -29.55 -19.00
N GLU A 69 5.16 -28.98 -19.97
CA GLU A 69 6.44 -28.29 -19.77
C GLU A 69 6.23 -26.79 -19.59
N LYS A 70 6.97 -26.19 -18.68
CA LYS A 70 6.90 -24.75 -18.40
C LYS A 70 8.23 -24.22 -17.84
N GLU A 71 8.43 -22.93 -17.92
CA GLU A 71 9.53 -22.26 -17.23
C GLU A 71 9.36 -22.34 -15.71
N ASN A 72 10.49 -22.44 -14.99
CA ASN A 72 10.48 -22.56 -13.54
C ASN A 72 9.83 -21.33 -12.89
N SER A 73 8.76 -21.54 -12.18
CA SER A 73 8.04 -20.52 -11.42
C SER A 73 7.89 -20.87 -9.93
N GLY A 74 8.33 -22.08 -9.56
CA GLY A 74 8.22 -22.62 -8.20
C GLY A 74 6.98 -23.46 -7.99
N HIS A 75 7.04 -24.30 -6.94
CA HIS A 75 6.01 -25.29 -6.60
C HIS A 75 4.61 -24.71 -6.48
N GLY A 76 4.45 -23.57 -5.75
CA GLY A 76 3.13 -22.96 -5.51
C GLY A 76 2.44 -22.51 -6.80
N PRO A 77 3.06 -21.67 -7.64
CA PRO A 77 2.53 -21.27 -8.93
C PRO A 77 2.19 -22.46 -9.82
N THR A 78 3.02 -23.50 -9.80
CA THR A 78 2.85 -24.69 -10.64
C THR A 78 1.60 -25.50 -10.25
N ILE A 79 1.37 -25.78 -8.96
CA ILE A 79 0.14 -26.48 -8.55
C ILE A 79 -1.11 -25.63 -8.78
N LEU A 80 -1.02 -24.31 -8.58
CA LEU A 80 -2.14 -23.40 -8.83
C LEU A 80 -2.52 -23.34 -10.31
N GLN A 81 -1.54 -23.37 -11.21
CA GLN A 81 -1.77 -23.50 -12.64
C GLN A 81 -2.51 -24.81 -12.93
N GLY A 82 -2.06 -25.94 -12.37
CA GLY A 82 -2.72 -27.24 -12.53
C GLY A 82 -4.18 -27.23 -12.06
N TYR A 83 -4.47 -26.57 -10.94
CA TYR A 83 -5.86 -26.44 -10.46
C TYR A 83 -6.74 -25.65 -11.43
N ARG A 84 -6.22 -24.60 -12.03
CA ARG A 84 -6.93 -23.77 -13.01
C ARG A 84 -7.14 -24.50 -14.33
N ASP A 85 -6.13 -25.20 -14.81
CA ASP A 85 -6.19 -25.96 -16.05
C ASP A 85 -7.22 -27.10 -15.93
N ALA A 86 -7.20 -27.85 -14.84
CA ALA A 86 -8.20 -28.88 -14.55
C ALA A 86 -9.63 -28.31 -14.41
N THR A 87 -9.75 -27.14 -13.76
CA THR A 87 -11.03 -26.43 -13.65
C THR A 87 -11.56 -25.99 -15.02
N ALA A 88 -10.69 -25.47 -15.89
CA ALA A 88 -11.06 -25.05 -17.25
C ALA A 88 -11.41 -26.23 -18.16
N ALA A 89 -10.75 -27.38 -17.95
CA ALA A 89 -11.03 -28.63 -18.67
C ALA A 89 -12.31 -29.36 -18.21
N GLY A 90 -13.00 -28.84 -17.18
CA GLY A 90 -14.29 -29.36 -16.73
C GLY A 90 -14.20 -30.65 -15.92
N PHE A 91 -13.16 -30.81 -15.12
CA PHE A 91 -13.05 -31.89 -14.13
C PHE A 91 -13.95 -31.60 -12.91
N ASP A 92 -14.50 -32.66 -12.31
CA ASP A 92 -15.35 -32.56 -11.12
C ASP A 92 -14.51 -32.51 -9.84
N TRP A 93 -13.40 -33.26 -9.84
CA TRP A 93 -12.48 -33.40 -8.74
C TRP A 93 -11.04 -33.15 -9.15
N ILE A 94 -10.28 -32.54 -8.25
CA ILE A 94 -8.83 -32.37 -8.35
C ILE A 94 -8.17 -33.04 -7.17
N PHE A 95 -7.19 -33.89 -7.45
CA PHE A 95 -6.30 -34.46 -6.43
C PHE A 95 -4.88 -33.93 -6.64
N GLN A 96 -4.25 -33.43 -5.59
CA GLN A 96 -2.86 -32.97 -5.64
C GLN A 96 -1.98 -33.88 -4.81
N VAL A 97 -0.85 -34.28 -5.39
CA VAL A 97 0.22 -35.02 -4.74
C VAL A 97 1.57 -34.55 -5.28
N ASP A 98 2.63 -34.62 -4.45
CA ASP A 98 4.00 -34.26 -4.87
C ASP A 98 4.71 -35.44 -5.57
N SER A 99 5.79 -35.15 -6.28
CA SER A 99 6.54 -36.07 -7.15
C SER A 99 7.64 -36.87 -6.44
N ASP A 100 7.83 -36.67 -5.13
CA ASP A 100 8.99 -37.17 -4.37
C ASP A 100 8.78 -38.59 -3.73
N ASP A 101 7.68 -39.24 -4.07
CA ASP A 101 7.27 -40.58 -3.52
C ASP A 101 7.14 -40.61 -1.99
N GLU A 102 7.10 -39.47 -1.31
CA GLU A 102 6.89 -39.44 0.14
C GLU A 102 5.47 -39.88 0.54
N MET A 103 4.48 -39.70 -0.36
CA MET A 103 3.09 -40.08 -0.16
C MET A 103 2.62 -41.02 -1.26
N THR A 104 2.32 -42.23 -0.89
CA THR A 104 1.87 -43.30 -1.79
C THR A 104 0.35 -43.24 -2.03
N PRO A 105 -0.16 -43.88 -3.11
CA PRO A 105 -1.58 -43.88 -3.42
C PRO A 105 -2.46 -44.71 -2.46
N ASP A 106 -1.88 -45.43 -1.51
CA ASP A 106 -2.60 -46.43 -0.67
C ASP A 106 -3.80 -45.87 0.11
N ALA A 107 -3.72 -44.61 0.55
CA ALA A 107 -4.80 -43.95 1.27
C ALA A 107 -5.85 -43.29 0.34
N PHE A 108 -5.60 -43.24 -0.96
CA PHE A 108 -6.49 -42.56 -1.92
C PHE A 108 -7.87 -43.25 -2.03
N PRO A 109 -8.01 -44.60 -2.08
CA PRO A 109 -9.31 -45.25 -2.16
C PRO A 109 -10.25 -44.84 -1.03
N GLU A 110 -9.74 -44.69 0.20
CA GLU A 110 -10.55 -44.24 1.33
C GLU A 110 -11.09 -42.82 1.16
N LEU A 111 -10.26 -41.89 0.62
CA LEU A 111 -10.71 -40.53 0.31
C LEU A 111 -11.77 -40.52 -0.79
N TRP A 112 -11.53 -41.29 -1.85
CA TRP A 112 -12.45 -41.37 -2.99
C TRP A 112 -13.81 -41.96 -2.60
N ALA A 113 -13.84 -43.00 -1.82
CA ALA A 113 -15.08 -43.62 -1.35
C ALA A 113 -15.97 -42.69 -0.53
N ARG A 114 -15.38 -41.67 0.14
CA ARG A 114 -16.10 -40.72 0.99
C ARG A 114 -16.39 -39.36 0.32
N ARG A 115 -16.06 -39.19 -0.96
CA ARG A 115 -16.15 -37.91 -1.66
C ARG A 115 -17.56 -37.30 -1.73
N GLU A 116 -18.59 -38.13 -1.71
CA GLU A 116 -19.99 -37.66 -1.78
C GLU A 116 -20.40 -36.86 -0.53
N ASP A 117 -19.88 -37.26 0.63
CA ASP A 117 -20.21 -36.64 1.91
C ASP A 117 -19.41 -35.34 2.18
N TYR A 118 -18.32 -35.15 1.47
CA TYR A 118 -17.38 -34.07 1.75
C TYR A 118 -17.02 -33.27 0.50
N ASP A 119 -16.68 -32.01 0.71
CA ASP A 119 -16.29 -31.07 -0.37
C ASP A 119 -14.76 -30.95 -0.48
N PHE A 120 -14.05 -31.29 0.63
CA PHE A 120 -12.61 -31.23 0.73
C PHE A 120 -12.10 -32.39 1.60
N LEU A 121 -11.28 -33.25 1.05
CA LEU A 121 -10.71 -34.38 1.77
C LEU A 121 -9.18 -34.30 1.67
N CYS A 122 -8.47 -34.57 2.76
CA CYS A 122 -7.02 -34.54 2.74
C CYS A 122 -6.38 -35.52 3.71
N GLY A 123 -5.13 -35.86 3.43
CA GLY A 123 -4.28 -36.53 4.39
C GLY A 123 -3.77 -35.59 5.48
N PHE A 124 -3.43 -36.13 6.64
CA PHE A 124 -2.54 -35.46 7.59
C PHE A 124 -1.41 -36.40 8.00
N ARG A 125 -0.22 -35.86 8.12
CA ARG A 125 0.97 -36.65 8.46
C ARG A 125 1.01 -36.94 9.96
N ALA A 126 0.69 -38.17 10.35
CA ALA A 126 0.60 -38.59 11.77
C ALA A 126 1.98 -38.67 12.44
N ASP A 127 2.98 -39.27 11.76
CA ASP A 127 4.29 -39.58 12.32
C ASP A 127 5.42 -38.78 11.69
N ARG A 128 5.25 -37.45 11.69
CA ARG A 128 6.17 -36.55 11.02
C ARG A 128 7.50 -36.38 11.77
N ARG A 129 8.54 -37.09 11.38
CA ARG A 129 9.93 -36.86 11.83
C ARG A 129 10.48 -35.67 11.03
N GLN A 130 10.52 -34.48 11.65
CA GLN A 130 11.01 -33.27 10.99
C GLN A 130 12.01 -32.49 11.86
N PRO A 131 12.94 -31.75 11.23
CA PRO A 131 13.78 -30.78 11.90
C PRO A 131 12.93 -29.74 12.68
N LEU A 132 13.43 -29.30 13.84
CA LEU A 132 12.70 -28.40 14.75
C LEU A 132 12.20 -27.14 14.05
N ALA A 133 13.02 -26.54 13.19
CA ALA A 133 12.65 -25.35 12.41
C ALA A 133 11.39 -25.54 11.55
N ARG A 134 11.28 -26.69 10.86
CA ARG A 134 10.09 -27.01 10.06
C ARG A 134 8.84 -27.27 10.91
N LYS A 135 9.01 -27.87 12.09
CA LYS A 135 7.90 -28.05 13.06
C LYS A 135 7.36 -26.71 13.52
N ILE A 136 8.24 -25.74 13.82
CA ILE A 136 7.88 -24.38 14.21
C ILE A 136 7.11 -23.68 13.08
N VAL A 137 7.66 -23.69 11.86
CA VAL A 137 6.99 -23.07 10.68
C VAL A 137 5.59 -23.66 10.46
N SER A 138 5.43 -25.00 10.55
CA SER A 138 4.13 -25.66 10.40
C SER A 138 3.14 -25.28 11.49
N LYS A 139 3.59 -25.18 12.76
CA LYS A 139 2.75 -24.74 13.88
C LYS A 139 2.32 -23.28 13.73
N VAL A 140 3.26 -22.40 13.35
CA VAL A 140 2.98 -20.97 13.10
C VAL A 140 2.01 -20.83 11.94
N SER A 141 2.22 -21.50 10.82
CA SER A 141 1.30 -21.45 9.66
C SER A 141 -0.12 -21.87 10.05
N ARG A 142 -0.27 -22.97 10.81
CA ARG A 142 -1.58 -23.42 11.31
C ARG A 142 -2.22 -22.38 12.22
N TRP A 143 -1.46 -21.82 13.15
CA TRP A 143 -1.95 -20.78 14.05
C TRP A 143 -2.42 -19.54 13.28
N CYS A 144 -1.63 -19.07 12.30
CA CYS A 144 -1.97 -17.95 11.43
C CYS A 144 -3.26 -18.21 10.65
N VAL A 145 -3.41 -19.39 10.05
CA VAL A 145 -4.64 -19.74 9.33
C VAL A 145 -5.84 -19.75 10.28
N ARG A 146 -5.69 -20.26 11.50
CA ARG A 146 -6.77 -20.23 12.50
C ARG A 146 -7.18 -18.83 12.90
N VAL A 147 -6.23 -17.94 13.09
CA VAL A 147 -6.48 -16.54 13.44
C VAL A 147 -7.18 -15.80 12.28
N PHE A 148 -6.66 -15.95 11.06
CA PHE A 148 -7.13 -15.17 9.92
C PHE A 148 -8.40 -15.73 9.26
N TYR A 149 -8.57 -17.04 9.25
CA TYR A 149 -9.68 -17.69 8.53
C TYR A 149 -10.65 -18.43 9.47
N GLY A 150 -10.17 -18.99 10.56
CA GLY A 150 -10.93 -19.78 11.51
C GLY A 150 -10.42 -21.21 11.67
N LYS A 151 -11.17 -22.03 12.40
CA LYS A 151 -10.83 -23.44 12.61
C LYS A 151 -10.86 -24.18 11.26
N THR A 152 -9.76 -24.82 10.91
CA THR A 152 -9.55 -25.55 9.67
C THR A 152 -8.76 -26.83 9.92
N ILE A 153 -8.35 -27.50 8.83
CA ILE A 153 -7.57 -28.76 8.81
C ILE A 153 -6.29 -28.68 9.64
N ARG A 154 -5.79 -29.84 10.08
CA ARG A 154 -4.60 -29.97 10.95
C ARG A 154 -3.31 -29.67 10.20
N ASP A 155 -3.14 -30.22 8.98
CA ASP A 155 -1.97 -29.98 8.15
C ASP A 155 -2.33 -29.07 6.96
N VAL A 156 -2.21 -27.75 7.17
CA VAL A 156 -2.65 -26.73 6.22
C VAL A 156 -1.89 -26.73 4.88
N ASN A 157 -0.74 -27.37 4.81
CA ASN A 157 0.08 -27.45 3.59
C ASN A 157 0.38 -28.88 3.14
N VAL A 158 -0.47 -29.85 3.49
CA VAL A 158 -0.28 -31.23 3.05
C VAL A 158 -0.47 -31.34 1.53
N PRO A 159 0.45 -32.00 0.80
CA PRO A 159 0.30 -32.26 -0.62
C PRO A 159 -0.42 -33.62 -0.87
N TYR A 160 -1.57 -33.82 -0.27
CA TYR A 160 -2.41 -35.00 -0.42
C TYR A 160 -3.85 -34.57 -0.18
N ARG A 161 -4.48 -34.01 -1.20
CA ARG A 161 -5.78 -33.36 -1.07
C ARG A 161 -6.69 -33.61 -2.27
N LEU A 162 -7.90 -34.07 -1.99
CA LEU A 162 -8.99 -34.22 -2.93
C LEU A 162 -9.98 -33.08 -2.78
N MET A 163 -10.22 -32.35 -3.85
CA MET A 163 -10.92 -31.08 -3.85
C MET A 163 -12.05 -31.08 -4.87
N ARG A 164 -13.28 -30.80 -4.44
CA ARG A 164 -14.43 -30.64 -5.33
C ARG A 164 -14.33 -29.30 -6.09
N VAL A 165 -14.26 -29.38 -7.42
CA VAL A 165 -14.04 -28.19 -8.27
C VAL A 165 -15.19 -27.19 -8.18
N SER A 166 -16.45 -27.66 -8.16
CA SER A 166 -17.63 -26.80 -8.13
C SER A 166 -17.64 -25.80 -6.97
N VAL A 167 -17.10 -26.15 -5.81
CA VAL A 167 -17.05 -25.27 -4.62
C VAL A 167 -15.76 -24.45 -4.51
N LEU A 168 -14.64 -24.89 -5.12
CA LEU A 168 -13.35 -24.26 -4.98
C LEU A 168 -12.89 -23.46 -6.21
N ARG A 169 -13.60 -23.55 -7.33
CA ARG A 169 -13.31 -22.84 -8.58
C ARG A 169 -13.01 -21.35 -8.33
N SER A 170 -13.92 -20.67 -7.64
CA SER A 170 -13.76 -19.24 -7.35
C SER A 170 -12.55 -18.93 -6.46
N VAL A 171 -12.13 -19.88 -5.63
CA VAL A 171 -10.92 -19.74 -4.78
C VAL A 171 -9.68 -19.84 -5.66
N PHE A 172 -9.60 -20.84 -6.55
CA PHE A 172 -8.46 -21.01 -7.46
C PHE A 172 -8.26 -19.80 -8.39
N GLU A 173 -9.36 -19.22 -8.87
CA GLU A 173 -9.33 -18.01 -9.72
C GLU A 173 -8.86 -16.76 -8.96
N GLN A 174 -9.23 -16.63 -7.67
CA GLN A 174 -8.92 -15.46 -6.86
C GLN A 174 -7.50 -15.44 -6.26
N ILE A 175 -6.86 -16.60 -6.07
CA ILE A 175 -5.50 -16.68 -5.55
C ILE A 175 -4.54 -16.07 -6.59
N PRO A 176 -3.63 -15.15 -6.24
CA PRO A 176 -2.64 -14.62 -7.18
C PRO A 176 -1.76 -15.73 -7.78
N ALA A 177 -1.44 -15.62 -9.08
CA ALA A 177 -0.70 -16.66 -9.81
C ALA A 177 0.71 -16.92 -9.24
N ASP A 178 1.33 -15.91 -8.64
CA ASP A 178 2.66 -15.94 -8.01
C ASP A 178 2.64 -16.39 -6.54
N THR A 179 1.53 -16.96 -6.07
CA THR A 179 1.39 -17.36 -4.67
C THR A 179 2.33 -18.52 -4.32
N PHE A 180 3.20 -18.29 -3.33
CA PHE A 180 4.20 -19.26 -2.88
C PHE A 180 3.59 -20.56 -2.31
N ALA A 181 2.53 -20.44 -1.50
CA ALA A 181 1.88 -21.58 -0.85
C ALA A 181 0.34 -21.51 -0.98
N PRO A 182 -0.25 -21.72 -2.17
CA PRO A 182 -1.69 -21.63 -2.39
C PRO A 182 -2.47 -22.60 -1.53
N ASN A 183 -1.90 -23.76 -1.21
CA ASN A 183 -2.50 -24.78 -0.35
C ASN A 183 -2.84 -24.25 1.05
N VAL A 184 -2.06 -23.34 1.60
CA VAL A 184 -2.33 -22.70 2.91
C VAL A 184 -3.55 -21.79 2.83
N ILE A 185 -3.68 -21.04 1.73
CA ILE A 185 -4.85 -20.19 1.49
C ILE A 185 -6.11 -21.04 1.28
N ILE A 186 -6.03 -22.09 0.47
CA ILE A 186 -7.15 -23.03 0.22
C ILE A 186 -7.62 -23.64 1.54
N ALA A 187 -6.68 -24.12 2.39
CA ALA A 187 -7.00 -24.63 3.72
C ALA A 187 -7.73 -23.60 4.59
N GLY A 188 -7.37 -22.32 4.48
CA GLY A 188 -8.10 -21.23 5.14
C GLY A 188 -9.50 -21.03 4.57
N MET A 189 -9.66 -21.12 3.26
CA MET A 189 -10.95 -20.94 2.59
C MET A 189 -11.94 -22.06 2.89
N VAL A 190 -11.48 -23.27 3.16
CA VAL A 190 -12.31 -24.38 3.69
C VAL A 190 -13.06 -23.92 4.95
N ALA A 191 -12.39 -23.22 5.87
CA ALA A 191 -13.03 -22.70 7.08
C ALA A 191 -13.97 -21.52 6.79
N VAL A 192 -13.57 -20.60 5.91
CA VAL A 192 -14.38 -19.40 5.57
C VAL A 192 -15.68 -19.78 4.88
N GLN A 193 -15.62 -20.70 3.94
CA GLN A 193 -16.77 -21.19 3.18
C GLN A 193 -17.57 -22.25 3.94
N LYS A 194 -17.09 -22.69 5.13
CA LYS A 194 -17.72 -23.74 5.95
C LYS A 194 -17.91 -25.05 5.17
N LEU A 195 -16.91 -25.42 4.36
CA LEU A 195 -16.96 -26.65 3.58
C LEU A 195 -16.95 -27.87 4.50
N ARG A 196 -17.65 -28.94 4.08
CA ARG A 196 -17.57 -30.25 4.72
C ARG A 196 -16.21 -30.84 4.39
N TYR A 197 -15.38 -31.11 5.41
CA TYR A 197 -14.05 -31.65 5.18
C TYR A 197 -13.76 -32.88 6.02
N LEU A 198 -12.93 -33.77 5.48
CA LEU A 198 -12.44 -34.97 6.13
C LEU A 198 -10.90 -34.97 6.12
N GLU A 199 -10.31 -35.39 7.24
CA GLU A 199 -8.87 -35.61 7.35
C GLU A 199 -8.62 -37.09 7.75
N ILE A 200 -7.80 -37.79 6.96
CA ILE A 200 -7.36 -39.14 7.29
C ILE A 200 -5.85 -39.17 7.57
N PRO A 201 -5.36 -40.04 8.45
CA PRO A 201 -3.93 -40.22 8.64
C PRO A 201 -3.31 -40.82 7.37
N VAL A 202 -2.22 -40.21 6.89
CA VAL A 202 -1.45 -40.76 5.76
C VAL A 202 -0.02 -41.04 6.21
N SER A 203 0.50 -42.19 5.77
CA SER A 203 1.89 -42.55 6.00
C SER A 203 2.81 -41.67 5.15
N GLN A 204 3.87 -41.17 5.77
CA GLN A 204 4.94 -40.46 5.06
C GLN A 204 6.19 -41.34 5.06
N HIS A 205 6.63 -41.75 3.87
CA HIS A 205 7.86 -42.49 3.71
C HIS A 205 9.07 -41.54 3.74
N GLU A 206 10.21 -42.03 4.17
CA GLU A 206 11.45 -41.26 4.08
C GLU A 206 11.82 -41.06 2.60
N ARG A 207 12.15 -39.85 2.26
CA ARG A 207 12.61 -39.49 0.90
C ARG A 207 13.84 -40.31 0.55
N ARG A 208 13.74 -41.11 -0.50
CA ARG A 208 14.82 -42.02 -0.94
C ARG A 208 15.83 -41.33 -1.86
N THR A 209 15.44 -40.21 -2.51
CA THR A 209 16.22 -39.54 -3.55
C THR A 209 16.06 -38.04 -3.46
N GLY A 210 17.04 -37.29 -4.00
CA GLY A 210 17.01 -35.84 -4.12
C GLY A 210 17.41 -35.04 -2.85
N GLU A 211 17.75 -33.78 -3.04
CA GLU A 211 18.06 -32.86 -1.94
C GLU A 211 16.85 -32.01 -1.53
N VAL A 212 16.79 -31.64 -0.25
CA VAL A 212 15.78 -30.72 0.24
C VAL A 212 16.00 -29.33 -0.36
N SER A 213 15.06 -28.87 -1.16
CA SER A 213 15.16 -27.64 -1.96
C SER A 213 15.33 -26.34 -1.13
N ILE A 214 14.94 -26.33 0.15
CA ILE A 214 14.92 -25.13 0.98
C ILE A 214 15.73 -25.36 2.26
N LYS A 215 16.88 -24.66 2.35
CA LYS A 215 17.80 -24.70 3.52
C LYS A 215 17.72 -23.37 4.30
N ASN A 216 17.69 -23.43 5.64
CA ASN A 216 17.87 -22.32 6.62
C ASN A 216 17.24 -20.95 6.28
N TRP A 217 18.05 -19.97 5.79
CA TRP A 217 17.58 -18.61 5.49
C TRP A 217 16.50 -18.55 4.40
N ARG A 218 16.60 -19.42 3.42
CA ARG A 218 15.56 -19.57 2.38
C ARG A 218 14.23 -20.04 2.98
N LEU A 219 14.26 -20.91 4.00
CA LEU A 219 13.05 -21.34 4.71
C LEU A 219 12.39 -20.19 5.46
N LEU A 220 13.15 -19.34 6.14
CA LEU A 220 12.60 -18.15 6.82
C LEU A 220 11.96 -17.19 5.82
N ARG A 221 12.64 -16.89 4.73
CA ARG A 221 12.10 -16.03 3.66
C ARG A 221 10.82 -16.60 3.05
N ALA A 222 10.79 -17.90 2.78
CA ALA A 222 9.62 -18.62 2.28
C ALA A 222 8.45 -18.56 3.28
N ALA A 223 8.71 -18.73 4.57
CA ALA A 223 7.71 -18.63 5.62
C ALA A 223 7.12 -17.22 5.73
N ILE A 224 7.96 -16.17 5.69
CA ILE A 224 7.52 -14.76 5.70
C ILE A 224 6.68 -14.46 4.46
N LEU A 225 7.10 -14.92 3.28
CA LEU A 225 6.37 -14.71 2.03
C LEU A 225 5.00 -15.39 2.08
N SER A 226 4.97 -16.67 2.45
CA SER A 226 3.72 -17.43 2.60
C SER A 226 2.78 -16.79 3.63
N PHE A 227 3.32 -16.33 4.78
CA PHE A 227 2.56 -15.63 5.79
C PHE A 227 1.94 -14.34 5.25
N SER A 228 2.75 -13.49 4.60
CA SER A 228 2.27 -12.21 4.07
C SER A 228 1.19 -12.39 2.99
N GLN A 229 1.39 -13.31 2.06
CA GLN A 229 0.39 -13.62 1.02
C GLN A 229 -0.91 -14.17 1.62
N THR A 230 -0.81 -15.08 2.59
CA THR A 230 -1.95 -15.67 3.32
C THR A 230 -2.71 -14.60 4.10
N PHE A 231 -2.00 -13.71 4.81
CA PHE A 231 -2.60 -12.59 5.54
C PHE A 231 -3.32 -11.61 4.59
N VAL A 232 -2.64 -11.16 3.53
CA VAL A 232 -3.22 -10.21 2.56
C VAL A 232 -4.46 -10.79 1.88
N PHE A 233 -4.44 -12.09 1.56
CA PHE A 233 -5.61 -12.76 1.00
C PHE A 233 -6.77 -12.81 2.02
N SER A 234 -6.48 -13.07 3.30
CA SER A 234 -7.49 -13.12 4.36
C SER A 234 -8.26 -11.82 4.55
N LEU A 235 -7.63 -10.67 4.26
CA LEU A 235 -8.27 -9.37 4.34
C LEU A 235 -9.47 -9.19 3.37
N ARG A 236 -9.65 -10.11 2.43
CA ARG A 236 -10.81 -10.14 1.52
C ARG A 236 -12.11 -10.59 2.20
N ASN A 237 -12.04 -11.16 3.40
CA ASN A 237 -13.15 -11.72 4.14
C ASN A 237 -13.75 -10.71 5.14
N ARG A 238 -14.89 -11.04 5.76
CA ARG A 238 -15.51 -10.23 6.83
C ARG A 238 -14.56 -9.96 8.01
N ARG A 239 -13.68 -10.90 8.33
CA ARG A 239 -12.65 -10.71 9.37
C ARG A 239 -11.64 -9.61 9.01
N GLY A 240 -11.36 -9.40 7.73
CA GLY A 240 -10.54 -8.30 7.29
C GLY A 240 -11.12 -6.93 7.65
N ILE A 241 -12.44 -6.77 7.58
CA ILE A 241 -13.11 -5.53 8.01
C ILE A 241 -12.91 -5.31 9.51
N LEU A 242 -13.04 -6.36 10.32
CA LEU A 242 -12.79 -6.27 11.78
C LEU A 242 -11.33 -5.85 12.06
N VAL A 243 -10.36 -6.45 11.35
CA VAL A 243 -8.95 -6.05 11.45
C VAL A 243 -8.77 -4.58 11.08
N PHE A 244 -9.40 -4.12 9.99
CA PHE A 244 -9.36 -2.71 9.60
C PHE A 244 -9.90 -1.79 10.71
N LEU A 245 -11.05 -2.12 11.31
CA LEU A 245 -11.66 -1.31 12.37
C LEU A 245 -10.80 -1.28 13.64
N LEU A 246 -10.19 -2.41 14.02
CA LEU A 246 -9.28 -2.49 15.18
C LEU A 246 -8.01 -1.66 14.94
N VAL A 247 -7.43 -1.72 13.75
CA VAL A 247 -6.26 -0.91 13.39
C VAL A 247 -6.60 0.57 13.30
N ALA A 248 -7.78 0.92 12.77
CA ALA A 248 -8.26 2.29 12.73
C ALA A 248 -8.45 2.87 14.15
N LEU A 249 -9.07 2.11 15.03
CA LEU A 249 -9.22 2.49 16.46
C LEU A 249 -7.86 2.65 17.14
N PHE A 250 -6.94 1.70 16.94
CA PHE A 250 -5.59 1.79 17.49
C PHE A 250 -4.87 3.05 17.00
N SER A 251 -4.90 3.33 15.69
CA SER A 251 -4.29 4.53 15.10
C SER A 251 -4.86 5.82 15.70
N LEU A 252 -6.17 5.86 15.92
CA LEU A 252 -6.86 7.02 16.51
C LEU A 252 -6.43 7.22 17.96
N LEU A 253 -6.45 6.15 18.76
CA LEU A 253 -6.02 6.19 20.16
C LEU A 253 -4.55 6.60 20.29
N ALA A 254 -3.67 6.08 19.43
CA ALA A 254 -2.25 6.46 19.41
C ALA A 254 -2.06 7.97 19.16
N LYS A 255 -2.82 8.57 18.23
CA LYS A 255 -2.78 10.01 17.97
C LYS A 255 -3.26 10.83 19.15
N LEU A 256 -4.32 10.40 19.82
CA LEU A 256 -4.81 11.07 21.04
C LEU A 256 -3.79 10.98 22.19
N LEU A 257 -3.14 9.83 22.36
CA LEU A 257 -2.07 9.68 23.35
C LEU A 257 -0.87 10.58 23.03
N LEU A 258 -0.52 10.73 21.76
CA LEU A 258 0.53 11.67 21.34
C LEU A 258 0.14 13.13 21.61
N ALA A 259 -1.11 13.50 21.37
CA ALA A 259 -1.62 14.83 21.71
C ALA A 259 -1.56 15.11 23.24
N MET A 260 -1.69 14.09 24.08
CA MET A 260 -1.52 14.23 25.55
C MET A 260 -0.07 14.56 25.94
N ARG A 261 0.94 14.10 25.16
CA ARG A 261 2.36 14.37 25.44
C ARG A 261 2.75 15.83 25.18
N GLY A 262 2.02 16.53 24.34
CA GLY A 262 2.34 17.91 23.97
C GLY A 262 1.82 18.26 22.57
N TYR A 263 2.26 19.40 22.09
CA TYR A 263 2.00 19.92 20.73
C TYR A 263 3.15 20.83 20.31
N ASN A 264 3.25 21.08 19.02
CA ASN A 264 4.29 21.95 18.46
C ASN A 264 3.78 23.39 18.22
N TYR A 265 4.66 24.21 17.70
CA TYR A 265 4.42 25.60 17.27
C TYR A 265 3.17 25.77 16.36
N ASP A 266 2.91 24.82 15.47
CA ASP A 266 1.78 24.93 14.53
C ASP A 266 0.43 24.96 15.24
N PHE A 267 0.29 24.22 16.36
CA PHE A 267 -0.95 24.24 17.14
C PHE A 267 -1.21 25.60 17.77
N GLU A 268 -0.18 26.30 18.27
CA GLU A 268 -0.32 27.69 18.77
C GLU A 268 -0.78 28.61 17.64
N SER A 269 -0.19 28.47 16.45
CA SER A 269 -0.63 29.23 15.27
C SER A 269 -2.10 28.98 14.93
N TYR A 270 -2.58 27.74 15.09
CA TYR A 270 -3.98 27.39 14.84
C TYR A 270 -4.96 27.98 15.86
N LYS A 271 -4.53 28.14 17.12
CA LYS A 271 -5.35 28.84 18.12
C LYS A 271 -5.55 30.32 17.77
N ILE A 272 -4.47 30.98 17.35
CA ILE A 272 -4.51 32.38 16.90
C ILE A 272 -5.43 32.52 15.68
N VAL A 273 -5.23 31.68 14.67
CA VAL A 273 -6.03 31.70 13.44
C VAL A 273 -7.51 31.49 13.72
N ALA A 274 -7.85 30.52 14.57
CA ALA A 274 -9.24 30.25 14.94
C ALA A 274 -9.88 31.43 15.72
N ALA A 275 -9.10 32.16 16.53
CA ALA A 275 -9.57 33.35 17.22
C ALA A 275 -9.83 34.52 16.27
N LEU A 276 -8.93 34.76 15.30
CA LEU A 276 -9.10 35.80 14.27
C LEU A 276 -10.37 35.57 13.43
N VAL A 277 -10.66 34.31 13.06
CA VAL A 277 -11.90 33.95 12.35
C VAL A 277 -13.13 34.21 13.20
N GLU A 278 -13.07 33.89 14.50
CA GLU A 278 -14.17 34.14 15.45
C GLU A 278 -14.47 35.64 15.59
N GLU A 279 -13.44 36.48 15.52
CA GLU A 279 -13.54 37.93 15.55
C GLU A 279 -13.91 38.54 14.18
N GLY A 280 -14.07 37.76 13.12
CA GLY A 280 -14.39 38.20 11.77
C GLY A 280 -13.24 38.93 11.08
N LYS A 281 -12.01 38.78 11.56
CA LYS A 281 -10.80 39.44 11.02
C LYS A 281 -10.21 38.65 9.85
N ASN A 282 -9.53 39.39 8.96
CA ASN A 282 -8.81 38.83 7.82
C ASN A 282 -7.53 38.13 8.28
N VAL A 283 -7.56 36.78 8.37
CA VAL A 283 -6.41 35.98 8.80
C VAL A 283 -5.12 36.29 8.05
N TYR A 284 -5.20 36.58 6.74
CA TYR A 284 -4.02 36.88 5.92
C TYR A 284 -3.45 38.29 6.12
N ALA A 285 -4.23 39.21 6.69
CA ALA A 285 -3.78 40.52 7.04
C ALA A 285 -3.19 40.56 8.45
N GLU A 286 -3.80 39.81 9.38
CA GLU A 286 -3.54 39.93 10.81
C GLU A 286 -2.41 39.04 11.31
N THR A 287 -2.06 37.94 10.61
CA THR A 287 -1.01 37.06 11.06
C THR A 287 -0.15 36.50 9.93
N PHE A 288 1.17 36.46 10.13
CA PHE A 288 2.12 35.79 9.25
C PHE A 288 2.18 34.25 9.48
N ARG A 289 1.55 33.77 10.54
CA ARG A 289 1.57 32.35 10.96
C ARG A 289 0.64 31.47 10.12
N TYR A 290 0.03 32.03 9.06
CA TYR A 290 -0.89 31.30 8.21
C TYR A 290 -0.60 31.56 6.72
N ASN A 291 -0.22 30.51 6.00
CA ASN A 291 0.15 30.54 4.58
C ASN A 291 -0.52 29.44 3.75
N TYR A 292 -1.72 29.02 4.18
CA TYR A 292 -2.49 27.95 3.53
C TYR A 292 -3.78 28.50 2.91
N GLY A 293 -4.60 27.63 2.29
CA GLY A 293 -5.88 28.02 1.74
C GLY A 293 -6.97 28.27 2.81
N PRO A 294 -8.05 29.00 2.46
CA PRO A 294 -9.03 29.47 3.46
C PRO A 294 -9.89 28.37 4.09
N ILE A 295 -10.07 27.22 3.45
CA ILE A 295 -10.89 26.16 4.04
C ILE A 295 -10.33 25.71 5.38
N TRP A 296 -9.01 25.67 5.55
CA TRP A 296 -8.40 25.17 6.77
C TRP A 296 -8.69 26.07 7.98
N PHE A 297 -8.64 27.37 7.86
CA PHE A 297 -8.93 28.23 9.01
C PHE A 297 -10.41 28.15 9.43
N TYR A 298 -11.35 27.96 8.50
CA TYR A 298 -12.74 27.70 8.86
C TYR A 298 -12.91 26.35 9.58
N VAL A 299 -12.17 25.32 9.19
CA VAL A 299 -12.14 24.05 9.92
C VAL A 299 -11.61 24.21 11.33
N LEU A 300 -10.53 24.99 11.51
CA LEU A 300 -9.96 25.29 12.82
C LEU A 300 -10.96 26.02 13.72
N TRP A 301 -11.60 27.08 13.20
CA TRP A 301 -12.64 27.81 13.89
C TRP A 301 -13.80 26.91 14.30
N PHE A 302 -14.32 26.11 13.38
CA PHE A 302 -15.41 25.17 13.65
C PHE A 302 -15.04 24.15 14.73
N LEU A 303 -13.87 23.54 14.65
CA LEU A 303 -13.40 22.60 15.65
C LEU A 303 -13.23 23.26 17.02
N LYS A 304 -12.69 24.47 17.09
CA LYS A 304 -12.57 25.25 18.33
C LYS A 304 -13.95 25.57 18.91
N MET A 305 -14.88 26.03 18.06
CA MET A 305 -16.25 26.37 18.45
C MET A 305 -16.98 25.17 19.12
N ILE A 306 -16.90 23.98 18.54
CA ILE A 306 -17.62 22.79 19.06
C ILE A 306 -16.91 22.11 20.22
N SER A 307 -15.60 22.28 20.38
CA SER A 307 -14.81 21.56 21.38
C SER A 307 -14.31 22.43 22.54
N GLY A 308 -14.32 23.75 22.40
CA GLY A 308 -13.90 24.69 23.43
C GLY A 308 -12.49 24.38 23.97
N SER A 309 -12.36 24.12 25.24
CA SER A 309 -11.11 23.74 25.92
C SER A 309 -10.51 22.43 25.42
N LEU A 310 -11.30 21.56 24.77
CA LEU A 310 -10.85 20.28 24.22
C LEU A 310 -10.30 20.42 22.79
N PHE A 311 -10.13 21.64 22.25
CA PHE A 311 -9.61 21.89 20.90
C PHE A 311 -8.30 21.15 20.63
N ARG A 312 -7.41 21.05 21.63
CA ARG A 312 -6.15 20.30 21.57
C ARG A 312 -6.34 18.82 21.17
N TYR A 313 -7.47 18.22 21.54
CA TYR A 313 -7.77 16.80 21.25
C TYR A 313 -8.69 16.63 20.05
N SER A 314 -9.57 17.59 19.80
CA SER A 314 -10.50 17.54 18.67
C SER A 314 -9.78 17.61 17.33
N LEU A 315 -8.66 18.34 17.24
CA LEU A 315 -7.88 18.48 16.03
C LEU A 315 -7.17 17.15 15.61
N PRO A 316 -6.38 16.48 16.48
CA PRO A 316 -5.84 15.14 16.17
C PRO A 316 -6.93 14.09 15.92
N LEU A 317 -8.08 14.20 16.58
CA LEU A 317 -9.23 13.32 16.34
C LEU A 317 -9.75 13.51 14.91
N PHE A 318 -9.97 14.74 14.49
CA PHE A 318 -10.37 15.07 13.11
C PHE A 318 -9.36 14.54 12.09
N LEU A 319 -8.07 14.82 12.27
CA LEU A 319 -7.00 14.34 11.38
C LEU A 319 -6.92 12.81 11.37
N GLY A 320 -7.16 12.16 12.49
CA GLY A 320 -7.25 10.71 12.59
C GLY A 320 -8.42 10.13 11.79
N ILE A 321 -9.58 10.78 11.81
CA ILE A 321 -10.75 10.40 10.98
C ILE A 321 -10.41 10.58 9.49
N VAL A 322 -9.73 11.66 9.12
CA VAL A 322 -9.26 11.90 7.75
C VAL A 322 -8.34 10.76 7.28
N ASP A 323 -7.41 10.30 8.12
CA ASP A 323 -6.54 9.17 7.80
C ASP A 323 -7.34 7.86 7.65
N ILE A 324 -8.34 7.62 8.49
CA ILE A 324 -9.23 6.46 8.37
C ILE A 324 -10.02 6.51 7.06
N CYS A 325 -10.50 7.67 6.65
CA CYS A 325 -11.19 7.86 5.36
C CYS A 325 -10.24 7.59 4.18
N THR A 326 -9.00 8.09 4.24
CA THR A 326 -7.96 7.81 3.24
C THR A 326 -7.69 6.31 3.13
N ALA A 327 -7.49 5.63 4.26
CA ALA A 327 -7.32 4.19 4.32
C ALA A 327 -8.57 3.44 3.81
N GLY A 328 -9.77 3.96 4.07
CA GLY A 328 -11.04 3.42 3.55
C GLY A 328 -11.12 3.46 2.02
N ILE A 329 -10.62 4.52 1.38
CA ILE A 329 -10.51 4.59 -0.10
C ILE A 329 -9.50 3.56 -0.59
N LEU A 330 -8.31 3.44 0.01
CA LEU A 330 -7.33 2.41 -0.32
C LEU A 330 -7.92 1.00 -0.18
N TRP A 331 -8.69 0.76 0.88
CA TRP A 331 -9.39 -0.51 1.10
C TRP A 331 -10.37 -0.84 -0.04
N ARG A 332 -11.16 0.15 -0.46
CA ARG A 332 -12.10 0.01 -1.60
C ARG A 332 -11.37 -0.20 -2.94
N LEU A 333 -10.22 0.43 -3.13
CA LEU A 333 -9.33 0.22 -4.28
C LEU A 333 -8.60 -1.12 -4.25
N ARG A 334 -8.90 -1.99 -3.30
CA ARG A 334 -8.29 -3.31 -3.06
C ARG A 334 -6.84 -3.28 -2.57
N TYR A 335 -6.28 -2.13 -2.21
CA TYR A 335 -4.98 -1.99 -1.54
C TYR A 335 -5.13 -2.17 -0.01
N ARG A 336 -5.72 -3.30 0.43
CA ARG A 336 -6.11 -3.52 1.83
C ARG A 336 -4.94 -3.54 2.80
N ALA A 337 -3.85 -4.20 2.42
CA ALA A 337 -2.62 -4.18 3.22
C ALA A 337 -2.04 -2.76 3.32
N ALA A 338 -2.02 -2.01 2.21
CA ALA A 338 -1.56 -0.63 2.20
C ALA A 338 -2.39 0.28 3.12
N ALA A 339 -3.71 0.06 3.18
CA ALA A 339 -4.60 0.78 4.11
C ALA A 339 -4.22 0.55 5.57
N LEU A 340 -3.90 -0.70 5.96
CA LEU A 340 -3.45 -1.01 7.32
C LEU A 340 -2.07 -0.44 7.62
N ILE A 341 -1.14 -0.57 6.68
CA ILE A 341 0.23 -0.05 6.81
C ILE A 341 0.21 1.47 6.94
N PHE A 342 -0.63 2.16 6.17
CA PHE A 342 -0.81 3.61 6.25
C PHE A 342 -1.29 4.04 7.65
N LEU A 343 -2.30 3.36 8.21
CA LEU A 343 -2.82 3.65 9.55
C LEU A 343 -1.82 3.29 10.66
N LEU A 344 -0.96 2.27 10.47
CA LEU A 344 0.04 1.83 11.43
C LEU A 344 1.38 2.58 11.29
N SER A 345 1.48 3.57 10.40
CA SER A 345 2.68 4.36 10.21
C SER A 345 3.00 5.20 11.45
N PRO A 346 4.12 4.96 12.17
CA PRO A 346 4.51 5.78 13.32
C PRO A 346 4.75 7.23 12.93
N LEU A 347 5.31 7.47 11.72
CA LEU A 347 5.50 8.81 11.17
C LEU A 347 4.15 9.52 10.97
N GLY A 348 3.17 8.83 10.36
CA GLY A 348 1.82 9.39 10.17
C GLY A 348 1.12 9.67 11.49
N MET A 349 1.24 8.77 12.48
CA MET A 349 0.68 8.97 13.82
C MET A 349 1.27 10.20 14.51
N HIS A 350 2.59 10.39 14.44
CA HIS A 350 3.29 11.51 15.05
C HIS A 350 2.90 12.84 14.39
N ILE A 351 2.96 12.89 13.06
CA ILE A 351 2.67 14.12 12.31
C ILE A 351 1.20 14.57 12.49
N SER A 352 0.24 13.66 12.46
CA SER A 352 -1.18 14.01 12.69
C SER A 352 -1.53 14.18 14.17
N GLY A 353 -0.86 13.45 15.08
CA GLY A 353 -1.19 13.43 16.52
C GLY A 353 -0.49 14.51 17.35
N PHE A 354 0.80 14.76 17.09
CA PHE A 354 1.63 15.70 17.84
C PHE A 354 1.83 17.02 17.09
N HIS A 355 2.24 16.95 15.81
CA HIS A 355 2.45 18.15 14.98
C HIS A 355 1.15 18.78 14.48
N ASN A 356 0.03 18.05 14.49
CA ASN A 356 -1.27 18.50 14.02
C ASN A 356 -1.28 18.99 12.55
N GLN A 357 -0.41 18.38 11.71
CA GLN A 357 -0.32 18.73 10.30
C GLN A 357 -1.47 18.11 9.50
N PHE A 358 -2.05 18.92 8.62
CA PHE A 358 -3.28 18.60 7.90
C PHE A 358 -3.07 18.30 6.40
N ASP A 359 -1.83 17.97 6.00
CA ASP A 359 -1.53 17.51 4.63
C ASP A 359 -2.42 16.34 4.21
N ASN A 360 -2.72 15.45 5.17
CA ASN A 360 -3.60 14.31 4.97
C ASN A 360 -5.03 14.71 4.55
N PHE A 361 -5.52 15.88 4.96
CA PHE A 361 -6.85 16.36 4.57
C PHE A 361 -6.87 16.81 3.10
N ALA A 362 -5.84 17.51 2.64
CA ALA A 362 -5.69 17.83 1.23
C ALA A 362 -5.46 16.55 0.39
N ILE A 363 -4.69 15.57 0.92
CA ILE A 363 -4.48 14.28 0.26
C ILE A 363 -5.79 13.50 0.13
N LEU A 364 -6.62 13.44 1.17
CA LEU A 364 -7.91 12.75 1.14
C LEU A 364 -8.81 13.32 0.04
N THR A 365 -8.94 14.64 -0.03
CA THR A 365 -9.81 15.31 -1.02
C THR A 365 -9.29 15.13 -2.44
N ALA A 366 -7.97 15.24 -2.66
CA ALA A 366 -7.36 14.95 -3.95
C ALA A 366 -7.50 13.46 -4.33
N LEU A 367 -7.30 12.54 -3.38
CA LEU A 367 -7.49 11.10 -3.59
C LEU A 367 -8.95 10.78 -3.96
N PHE A 368 -9.91 11.44 -3.32
CA PHE A 368 -11.31 11.28 -3.64
C PHE A 368 -11.63 11.78 -5.05
N SER A 369 -11.05 12.91 -5.47
CA SER A 369 -11.11 13.41 -6.85
C SER A 369 -10.57 12.36 -7.85
N VAL A 370 -9.38 11.82 -7.58
CA VAL A 370 -8.74 10.78 -8.41
C VAL A 370 -9.58 9.50 -8.43
N TRP A 371 -10.08 9.04 -7.30
CA TRP A 371 -10.93 7.85 -7.22
C TRP A 371 -12.23 8.03 -8.03
N PHE A 372 -12.84 9.21 -7.95
CA PHE A 372 -14.03 9.55 -8.73
C PHE A 372 -13.73 9.55 -10.23
N LEU A 373 -12.61 10.17 -10.65
CA LEU A 373 -12.16 10.19 -12.03
C LEU A 373 -11.89 8.78 -12.57
N MET A 374 -11.18 7.93 -11.81
CA MET A 374 -10.91 6.53 -12.18
C MET A 374 -12.19 5.73 -12.44
N LYS A 375 -13.23 5.94 -11.63
CA LYS A 375 -14.51 5.24 -11.78
C LYS A 375 -15.17 5.55 -13.11
N HIS A 376 -14.94 6.73 -13.68
CA HIS A 376 -15.57 7.22 -14.89
C HIS A 376 -14.60 7.34 -16.08
N GLU A 377 -13.31 6.97 -15.93
CA GLU A 377 -12.24 7.23 -16.91
C GLU A 377 -12.55 6.69 -18.31
N LYS A 378 -13.24 5.54 -18.43
CA LYS A 378 -13.58 4.94 -19.73
C LYS A 378 -14.59 5.77 -20.55
N ASN A 379 -15.57 6.41 -19.89
CA ASN A 379 -16.64 7.17 -20.50
C ASN A 379 -16.83 8.53 -19.81
N LEU A 380 -15.72 9.28 -19.69
CA LEU A 380 -15.69 10.54 -18.95
C LEU A 380 -16.51 11.62 -19.66
N THR A 381 -17.58 12.08 -19.01
CA THR A 381 -18.42 13.20 -19.46
C THR A 381 -17.89 14.54 -18.96
N GLY A 382 -18.36 15.65 -19.58
CA GLY A 382 -18.02 17.00 -19.14
C GLY A 382 -18.42 17.25 -17.68
N GLY A 383 -19.64 16.85 -17.27
CA GLY A 383 -20.12 17.01 -15.88
C GLY A 383 -19.23 16.27 -14.86
N GLN A 384 -18.80 15.06 -15.18
CA GLN A 384 -17.89 14.30 -14.31
C GLN A 384 -16.50 14.93 -14.23
N ALA A 385 -16.02 15.53 -15.34
CA ALA A 385 -14.77 16.29 -15.32
C ALA A 385 -14.87 17.53 -14.43
N TRP A 386 -16.01 18.25 -14.44
CA TRP A 386 -16.27 19.37 -13.54
C TRP A 386 -16.28 18.94 -12.07
N ILE A 387 -16.98 17.87 -11.71
CA ILE A 387 -16.98 17.32 -10.33
C ILE A 387 -15.56 17.00 -9.89
N THR A 388 -14.78 16.30 -10.74
CA THR A 388 -13.37 15.97 -10.46
C THR A 388 -12.54 17.21 -10.23
N ALA A 389 -12.69 18.22 -11.09
CA ALA A 389 -11.94 19.48 -11.03
C ALA A 389 -12.30 20.29 -9.78
N ILE A 390 -13.58 20.35 -9.41
CA ILE A 390 -14.05 21.03 -8.18
C ILE A 390 -13.46 20.34 -6.94
N LEU A 391 -13.52 19.00 -6.87
CA LEU A 391 -12.92 18.25 -5.74
C LEU A 391 -11.42 18.48 -5.61
N LEU A 392 -10.71 18.55 -6.75
CA LEU A 392 -9.28 18.89 -6.75
C LEU A 392 -9.04 20.35 -6.36
N GLY A 393 -9.89 21.27 -6.79
CA GLY A 393 -9.86 22.67 -6.37
C GLY A 393 -10.07 22.82 -4.86
N ILE A 394 -11.00 22.09 -4.27
CA ILE A 394 -11.20 22.02 -2.81
C ILE A 394 -9.90 21.56 -2.11
N SER A 395 -9.21 20.54 -2.65
CA SER A 395 -7.92 20.11 -2.11
C SER A 395 -6.90 21.25 -2.10
N LEU A 396 -6.82 22.03 -3.17
CA LEU A 396 -5.92 23.19 -3.28
C LEU A 396 -6.29 24.29 -2.29
N THR A 397 -7.58 24.52 -2.05
CA THR A 397 -8.06 25.51 -1.08
C THR A 397 -7.92 25.08 0.37
N ILE A 398 -7.64 23.80 0.64
CA ILE A 398 -7.19 23.30 1.95
C ILE A 398 -5.67 23.57 2.08
N LYS A 399 -4.88 22.98 1.18
CA LYS A 399 -3.42 23.13 1.15
C LYS A 399 -2.91 22.94 -0.28
N HIS A 400 -2.11 23.85 -0.76
CA HIS A 400 -1.65 23.94 -2.15
C HIS A 400 -0.64 22.86 -2.59
N ILE A 401 -0.49 21.75 -1.84
CA ILE A 401 0.44 20.65 -2.16
C ILE A 401 0.15 20.00 -3.52
N PHE A 402 -1.09 20.05 -4.01
CA PHE A 402 -1.47 19.50 -5.32
C PHE A 402 -1.50 20.56 -6.45
N LEU A 403 -0.84 21.73 -6.28
CA LEU A 403 -0.87 22.83 -7.25
C LEU A 403 -0.48 22.39 -8.68
N PHE A 404 0.46 21.45 -8.82
CA PHE A 404 0.94 20.98 -10.12
C PHE A 404 0.17 19.75 -10.63
N PHE A 405 -0.69 19.12 -9.84
CA PHE A 405 -1.40 17.93 -10.27
C PHE A 405 -2.42 18.16 -11.39
N PRO A 406 -3.09 19.34 -11.51
CA PRO A 406 -3.88 19.70 -12.69
C PRO A 406 -3.10 19.62 -14.00
N PHE A 407 -1.80 19.99 -14.02
CA PHE A 407 -0.93 19.85 -15.19
C PHE A 407 -0.66 18.38 -15.52
N TRP A 408 -0.51 17.50 -14.52
CA TRP A 408 -0.36 16.07 -14.73
C TRP A 408 -1.60 15.44 -15.39
N LEU A 409 -2.79 15.92 -14.99
CA LEU A 409 -4.05 15.52 -15.62
C LEU A 409 -4.19 16.06 -17.05
N PHE A 410 -3.71 17.28 -17.30
CA PHE A 410 -3.73 17.90 -18.63
C PHE A 410 -2.90 17.11 -19.65
N PHE A 411 -1.80 16.50 -19.26
CA PHE A 411 -0.97 15.68 -20.15
C PHE A 411 -1.58 14.31 -20.48
N ARG A 412 -2.67 13.91 -19.84
CA ARG A 412 -3.33 12.63 -20.12
C ARG A 412 -4.16 12.69 -21.41
N ASN A 413 -4.44 11.52 -21.98
CA ASN A 413 -5.18 11.41 -23.24
C ASN A 413 -6.68 11.55 -23.04
N TYR A 414 -7.13 12.74 -22.61
CA TYR A 414 -8.55 13.11 -22.56
C TYR A 414 -8.90 14.08 -23.70
N ARG A 415 -10.21 14.25 -24.01
CA ARG A 415 -10.71 15.28 -24.95
C ARG A 415 -10.23 16.66 -24.52
N ARG A 416 -9.93 17.56 -25.49
CA ARG A 416 -9.35 18.90 -25.22
C ARG A 416 -10.16 19.69 -24.19
N GLY A 417 -11.48 19.73 -24.31
CA GLY A 417 -12.33 20.45 -23.35
C GLY A 417 -12.22 19.88 -21.93
N ILE A 418 -12.19 18.54 -21.77
CA ILE A 418 -11.99 17.89 -20.47
C ILE A 418 -10.64 18.25 -19.87
N ARG A 419 -9.56 18.23 -20.66
CA ARG A 419 -8.21 18.63 -20.19
C ARG A 419 -8.18 20.05 -19.69
N LEU A 420 -8.84 20.98 -20.39
CA LEU A 420 -8.94 22.38 -19.98
C LEU A 420 -9.73 22.55 -18.67
N VAL A 421 -10.85 21.83 -18.52
CA VAL A 421 -11.62 21.84 -17.26
C VAL A 421 -10.77 21.32 -16.09
N LEU A 422 -10.08 20.17 -16.27
CA LEU A 422 -9.24 19.57 -15.22
C LEU A 422 -8.01 20.43 -14.88
N LEU A 423 -7.55 21.30 -15.79
CA LEU A 423 -6.46 22.23 -15.54
C LEU A 423 -6.96 23.54 -14.92
N LEU A 424 -7.91 24.20 -15.57
CA LEU A 424 -8.25 25.58 -15.23
C LEU A 424 -9.16 25.68 -14.00
N VAL A 425 -10.15 24.80 -13.86
CA VAL A 425 -11.14 24.91 -12.77
C VAL A 425 -10.50 24.77 -11.39
N PRO A 426 -9.60 23.80 -11.11
CA PRO A 426 -8.96 23.71 -9.79
C PRO A 426 -8.13 24.94 -9.47
N LEU A 427 -7.37 25.46 -10.45
CA LEU A 427 -6.52 26.63 -10.27
C LEU A 427 -7.35 27.91 -10.08
N SER A 428 -8.44 28.06 -10.84
CA SER A 428 -9.37 29.21 -10.69
C SER A 428 -10.09 29.19 -9.34
N LEU A 429 -10.51 28.01 -8.86
CA LEU A 429 -11.12 27.86 -7.53
C LEU A 429 -10.12 28.25 -6.43
N PHE A 430 -8.89 27.80 -6.53
CA PHE A 430 -7.84 28.16 -5.58
C PHE A 430 -7.57 29.66 -5.59
N ALA A 431 -7.31 30.27 -6.76
CA ALA A 431 -7.08 31.72 -6.88
C ALA A 431 -8.30 32.52 -6.43
N GLY A 432 -9.51 32.12 -6.87
CA GLY A 432 -10.78 32.76 -6.49
C GLY A 432 -11.06 32.71 -4.99
N SER A 433 -10.65 31.63 -4.31
CA SER A 433 -10.83 31.49 -2.85
C SER A 433 -10.00 32.49 -2.04
N LEU A 434 -8.91 32.99 -2.61
CA LEU A 434 -8.03 34.01 -1.98
C LEU A 434 -8.45 35.42 -2.29
N LEU A 435 -9.25 35.62 -3.36
CA LEU A 435 -9.61 36.94 -3.86
C LEU A 435 -10.34 37.85 -2.84
N PRO A 436 -11.33 37.36 -2.05
CA PRO A 436 -11.99 38.19 -1.04
C PRO A 436 -11.00 38.82 -0.06
N TYR A 437 -10.04 38.04 0.40
CA TYR A 437 -9.03 38.47 1.38
C TYR A 437 -7.97 39.38 0.77
N ALA A 438 -7.75 39.31 -0.55
CA ALA A 438 -6.86 40.20 -1.27
C ALA A 438 -7.46 41.59 -1.50
N LEU A 439 -8.77 41.64 -1.63
CA LEU A 439 -9.52 42.89 -1.92
C LEU A 439 -9.90 43.65 -0.64
N GLU A 440 -9.98 42.94 0.52
CA GLU A 440 -10.19 43.59 1.81
C GLU A 440 -9.01 44.52 2.15
N GLY A 441 -9.24 45.76 1.90
CA GLY A 441 -8.42 46.94 1.86
C GLY A 441 -7.18 47.04 2.75
N ASN A 442 -6.17 47.55 2.12
CA ASN A 442 -5.02 48.19 2.72
C ASN A 442 -5.39 49.66 3.07
N THR A 443 -6.19 49.87 4.09
CA THR A 443 -6.29 51.23 4.62
C THR A 443 -5.08 51.52 5.50
N PRO A 444 -4.55 52.78 5.53
CA PRO A 444 -3.42 53.15 6.38
C PRO A 444 -3.66 52.87 7.87
N GLU A 445 -4.91 52.91 8.33
CA GLU A 445 -5.32 52.61 9.71
C GLU A 445 -5.22 51.11 10.06
N THR A 446 -5.66 50.24 9.17
CA THR A 446 -5.51 48.78 9.38
C THR A 446 -4.05 48.33 9.32
N LEU A 447 -3.17 49.08 8.67
CA LEU A 447 -1.73 48.84 8.65
C LEU A 447 -1.07 49.21 10.00
N ALA A 448 -1.47 50.31 10.63
CA ALA A 448 -0.94 50.75 11.93
C ALA A 448 -1.40 49.79 13.07
N GLU A 449 -2.67 49.32 13.04
CA GLU A 449 -3.19 48.34 13.99
C GLU A 449 -2.52 46.99 13.81
N SER A 450 -2.26 46.57 12.57
CA SER A 450 -1.55 45.28 12.32
C SER A 450 -0.09 45.32 12.76
N PHE A 451 0.56 46.51 12.77
CA PHE A 451 1.91 46.67 13.32
C PHE A 451 1.93 46.49 14.85
N SER A 452 1.01 47.12 15.56
CA SER A 452 0.95 46.97 17.02
C SER A 452 0.62 45.55 17.46
N PHE A 453 -0.24 44.87 16.72
CA PHE A 453 -0.59 43.49 16.95
C PHE A 453 0.57 42.54 16.59
N ALA A 454 1.29 42.80 15.50
CA ALA A 454 2.47 42.05 15.13
C ALA A 454 3.59 42.22 16.17
N GLU A 455 3.86 43.42 16.66
CA GLU A 455 4.82 43.68 17.74
C GLU A 455 4.46 42.91 19.01
N THR A 456 3.19 42.92 19.44
CA THR A 456 2.73 42.18 20.59
C THR A 456 2.86 40.64 20.38
N GLN A 457 2.62 40.17 19.17
CA GLN A 457 2.84 38.76 18.84
C GLN A 457 4.32 38.38 18.80
N ILE A 458 5.18 39.27 18.31
CA ILE A 458 6.63 39.09 18.29
C ILE A 458 7.18 39.02 19.71
N GLU A 459 6.80 39.98 20.58
CA GLU A 459 7.23 39.96 21.97
C GLU A 459 6.77 38.70 22.71
N THR A 460 5.54 38.23 22.45
CA THR A 460 5.00 37.02 23.03
C THR A 460 5.71 35.80 22.47
N PHE A 461 6.07 35.80 21.20
CA PHE A 461 6.79 34.72 20.55
C PHE A 461 8.23 34.61 21.05
N VAL A 462 8.97 35.72 21.08
CA VAL A 462 10.37 35.81 21.56
C VAL A 462 10.46 35.45 23.03
N LYS A 463 9.48 35.89 23.87
CA LYS A 463 9.43 35.57 25.30
C LYS A 463 9.11 34.08 25.57
N ASN A 464 8.38 33.41 24.70
CA ASN A 464 7.95 32.01 24.89
C ASN A 464 8.87 30.97 24.25
N GLU A 465 9.80 31.38 23.38
CA GLU A 465 10.70 30.45 22.69
C GLU A 465 12.15 30.58 23.14
N PHE A 466 12.43 30.14 24.35
CA PHE A 466 13.72 30.12 25.05
C PHE A 466 14.86 29.35 24.31
N TRP A 467 14.58 28.71 23.18
CA TRP A 467 15.46 27.78 22.48
C TRP A 467 15.92 28.25 21.09
N LEU A 468 15.54 29.46 20.68
CA LEU A 468 16.05 30.03 19.44
C LEU A 468 17.44 30.67 19.69
N GLU A 469 18.41 30.34 18.81
CA GLU A 469 19.71 31.01 18.82
C GLU A 469 19.53 32.51 18.48
N GLU A 470 20.39 33.37 19.04
CA GLU A 470 20.32 34.83 18.88
C GLU A 470 20.27 35.27 17.40
N GLU A 471 20.96 34.52 16.53
CA GLU A 471 20.98 34.75 15.08
C GLU A 471 19.63 34.44 14.43
N GLN A 472 18.90 33.46 14.90
CA GLN A 472 17.55 33.09 14.44
C GLN A 472 16.50 34.10 14.96
N GLN A 473 16.69 34.61 16.18
CA GLN A 473 15.82 35.67 16.71
C GLN A 473 15.96 36.93 15.88
N LYS A 474 17.19 37.32 15.52
CA LYS A 474 17.49 38.48 14.70
C LYS A 474 16.98 38.33 13.26
N GLU A 475 17.07 37.13 12.69
CA GLU A 475 16.53 36.81 11.35
C GLU A 475 14.99 36.90 11.31
N ILE A 476 14.35 36.49 12.41
CA ILE A 476 12.90 36.57 12.60
C ILE A 476 12.48 38.02 12.82
N GLU A 477 13.17 38.77 13.66
CA GLU A 477 12.93 40.21 13.89
C GLU A 477 13.12 41.03 12.60
N GLU A 478 14.17 40.74 11.83
CA GLU A 478 14.39 41.37 10.52
C GLU A 478 13.34 41.00 9.49
N TYR A 479 12.86 39.74 9.50
CA TYR A 479 11.76 39.27 8.65
C TYR A 479 10.44 39.99 8.99
N LEU A 480 10.19 40.19 10.27
CA LEU A 480 8.96 40.78 10.81
C LEU A 480 8.96 42.33 10.70
N SER A 481 10.13 42.93 10.74
CA SER A 481 10.30 44.37 10.54
C SER A 481 10.20 44.84 9.07
N ARG A 482 10.21 43.92 8.11
CA ARG A 482 10.07 44.26 6.68
C ARG A 482 8.62 44.64 6.38
N PRO A 483 8.38 45.89 5.90
CA PRO A 483 7.04 46.29 5.56
C PRO A 483 6.46 45.38 4.49
N HIS A 484 5.33 44.76 4.81
CA HIS A 484 4.34 44.21 3.90
C HIS A 484 4.69 42.96 3.09
N MET A 485 4.94 41.87 3.74
CA MET A 485 4.60 40.62 3.09
C MET A 485 3.39 39.99 3.77
N LYS A 486 2.22 40.46 3.39
CA LYS A 486 0.96 39.87 3.78
C LYS A 486 1.01 38.37 3.57
N ALA A 487 0.39 37.61 4.46
CA ALA A 487 0.42 36.14 4.47
C ALA A 487 0.08 35.51 3.11
N MET A 488 -0.67 36.21 2.26
CA MET A 488 -0.96 35.79 0.90
C MET A 488 0.27 35.72 0.00
N SER A 489 1.25 36.62 0.17
CA SER A 489 2.53 36.47 -0.50
C SER A 489 3.35 35.31 0.05
N GLY A 490 3.11 34.91 1.30
CA GLY A 490 3.69 33.73 1.94
C GLY A 490 3.33 32.45 1.23
N ILE A 491 2.12 32.29 0.69
CA ILE A 491 1.73 31.13 -0.12
C ILE A 491 2.66 30.97 -1.32
N PHE A 492 2.87 32.05 -2.10
CA PHE A 492 3.77 32.02 -3.27
C PHE A 492 5.24 31.92 -2.87
N LYS A 493 5.68 32.64 -1.83
CA LYS A 493 7.04 32.54 -1.31
C LYS A 493 7.36 31.15 -0.78
N HIS A 494 6.44 30.55 -0.04
CA HIS A 494 6.62 29.21 0.50
C HIS A 494 6.79 28.17 -0.61
N VAL A 495 6.07 28.30 -1.73
CA VAL A 495 6.21 27.41 -2.89
C VAL A 495 7.49 27.68 -3.69
N PHE A 496 7.90 28.95 -3.87
CA PHE A 496 8.93 29.32 -4.84
C PHE A 496 10.20 29.92 -4.25
N GLN A 497 10.17 30.53 -3.09
CA GLN A 497 11.30 31.32 -2.57
C GLN A 497 11.82 30.85 -1.21
N TYR A 498 11.08 30.01 -0.49
CA TYR A 498 11.52 29.58 0.84
C TYR A 498 12.75 28.69 0.75
N LYS A 499 13.84 29.12 1.40
CA LYS A 499 15.09 28.36 1.48
C LYS A 499 15.07 27.57 2.78
N SER A 500 14.51 26.34 2.78
CA SER A 500 14.73 25.45 3.91
C SER A 500 16.10 24.79 3.79
N CYS A 501 16.82 24.68 4.89
CA CYS A 501 18.11 24.00 4.95
C CYS A 501 18.07 22.55 4.44
N ASN A 502 16.93 21.93 4.46
CA ASN A 502 16.79 20.51 4.17
C ASN A 502 16.88 20.20 2.66
N ASN A 503 16.32 21.03 1.79
CA ASN A 503 16.28 20.74 0.36
C ASN A 503 17.48 21.24 -0.43
N GLN A 504 18.25 22.18 0.09
CA GLN A 504 19.53 22.52 -0.51
C GLN A 504 20.42 21.29 -0.69
N ILE A 505 20.27 20.27 0.17
CA ILE A 505 21.04 19.04 0.11
C ILE A 505 20.74 18.26 -1.17
N PHE A 506 19.45 18.06 -1.54
CA PHE A 506 19.09 17.38 -2.78
C PHE A 506 19.70 18.08 -4.00
N TYR A 507 19.53 19.39 -4.09
CA TYR A 507 20.05 20.18 -5.21
C TYR A 507 21.58 20.21 -5.24
N THR A 508 22.23 20.33 -4.09
CA THR A 508 23.69 20.40 -3.99
C THR A 508 24.36 19.07 -4.32
N TYR A 509 23.81 17.96 -3.85
CA TYR A 509 24.45 16.65 -4.02
C TYR A 509 24.02 15.88 -5.26
N PHE A 510 22.76 15.98 -5.67
CA PHE A 510 22.22 15.20 -6.78
C PHE A 510 22.15 15.97 -8.10
N LEU A 511 22.03 17.30 -8.07
CA LEU A 511 21.91 18.13 -9.26
C LEU A 511 22.85 19.35 -9.23
N PRO A 512 24.14 19.22 -8.82
CA PRO A 512 25.02 20.36 -8.58
C PRO A 512 25.20 21.25 -9.84
N LYS A 513 25.40 20.62 -11.02
CA LYS A 513 25.56 21.39 -12.27
C LYS A 513 24.30 22.14 -12.67
N LEU A 514 23.12 21.57 -12.45
CA LEU A 514 21.84 22.18 -12.76
C LEU A 514 21.52 23.31 -11.78
N PHE A 515 21.87 23.12 -10.51
CA PHE A 515 21.63 24.11 -9.45
C PHE A 515 22.51 25.37 -9.59
N HIS A 516 23.69 25.24 -10.19
CA HIS A 516 24.53 26.40 -10.54
C HIS A 516 23.97 27.25 -11.70
N ILE A 517 23.18 26.64 -12.60
CA ILE A 517 22.63 27.33 -13.77
C ILE A 517 21.23 27.89 -13.46
N PHE A 518 20.40 27.14 -12.74
CA PHE A 518 19.01 27.46 -12.47
C PHE A 518 18.72 27.55 -10.97
N SER A 519 17.84 28.49 -10.58
CA SER A 519 17.37 28.52 -9.20
C SER A 519 16.57 27.26 -8.84
N ALA A 520 16.53 26.90 -7.54
CA ALA A 520 15.76 25.77 -7.04
C ALA A 520 14.28 25.80 -7.49
N SER A 521 13.70 27.00 -7.58
CA SER A 521 12.32 27.20 -8.03
C SER A 521 12.09 26.80 -9.49
N PHE A 522 13.05 27.11 -10.39
CA PHE A 522 12.97 26.70 -11.78
C PHE A 522 13.13 25.19 -11.96
N ILE A 523 14.06 24.59 -11.21
CA ILE A 523 14.27 23.14 -11.22
C ILE A 523 13.01 22.43 -10.71
N PHE A 524 12.40 22.96 -9.64
CA PHE A 524 11.16 22.43 -9.09
C PHE A 524 10.01 22.52 -10.10
N LEU A 525 9.77 23.69 -10.67
CA LEU A 525 8.71 23.91 -11.66
C LEU A 525 8.89 23.00 -12.88
N GLY A 526 10.08 23.02 -13.49
CA GLY A 526 10.40 22.21 -14.65
C GLY A 526 10.33 20.70 -14.34
N GLY A 527 10.84 20.30 -13.16
CA GLY A 527 10.80 18.92 -12.68
C GLY A 527 9.38 18.42 -12.47
N MET A 528 8.51 19.20 -11.80
CA MET A 528 7.11 18.83 -11.58
C MET A 528 6.34 18.69 -12.89
N ILE A 529 6.52 19.61 -13.83
CA ILE A 529 5.87 19.54 -15.16
C ILE A 529 6.42 18.37 -15.98
N GLY A 530 7.75 18.21 -16.03
CA GLY A 530 8.40 17.10 -16.76
C GLY A 530 8.02 15.74 -16.24
N CYS A 531 7.97 15.56 -14.91
CA CYS A 531 7.46 14.33 -14.28
C CYS A 531 6.00 14.09 -14.65
N GLY A 532 5.15 15.12 -14.70
CA GLY A 532 3.75 14.98 -15.13
C GLY A 532 3.63 14.43 -16.54
N TRP A 533 4.45 14.94 -17.46
CA TRP A 533 4.51 14.42 -18.83
C TRP A 533 5.04 12.98 -18.87
N PHE A 534 6.05 12.63 -18.09
CA PHE A 534 6.61 11.28 -18.01
C PHE A 534 5.60 10.29 -17.41
N PHE A 535 4.99 10.60 -16.26
CA PHE A 535 4.09 9.70 -15.54
C PHE A 535 2.68 9.61 -16.15
N ARG A 536 2.31 10.43 -17.17
CA ARG A 536 1.02 10.33 -17.87
C ARG A 536 0.72 8.93 -18.43
N ARG A 537 1.76 8.13 -18.70
CA ARG A 537 1.66 6.77 -19.22
C ARG A 537 1.27 5.72 -18.17
N PHE A 538 1.36 6.04 -16.90
CA PHE A 538 0.94 5.14 -15.83
C PHE A 538 -0.56 5.27 -15.57
N SER A 539 -1.14 4.32 -14.78
CA SER A 539 -2.53 4.48 -14.36
C SER A 539 -2.73 5.78 -13.57
N LEU A 540 -3.94 6.29 -13.55
CA LEU A 540 -4.25 7.54 -12.87
C LEU A 540 -3.87 7.49 -11.38
N PHE A 541 -4.19 6.37 -10.71
CA PHE A 541 -3.85 6.18 -9.29
C PHE A 541 -2.34 6.13 -9.06
N HIS A 542 -1.58 5.40 -9.89
CA HIS A 542 -0.13 5.38 -9.76
C HIS A 542 0.49 6.77 -10.04
N SER A 543 -0.02 7.52 -11.03
CA SER A 543 0.41 8.90 -11.26
C SER A 543 0.20 9.78 -10.03
N PHE A 544 -0.95 9.66 -9.36
CA PHE A 544 -1.22 10.37 -8.11
C PHE A 544 -0.22 10.00 -7.00
N LEU A 545 0.05 8.71 -6.83
CA LEU A 545 1.03 8.25 -5.84
C LEU A 545 2.44 8.78 -6.15
N PHE A 546 2.88 8.70 -7.40
CA PHE A 546 4.17 9.24 -7.83
C PHE A 546 4.26 10.75 -7.62
N TYR A 547 3.18 11.49 -7.84
CA TYR A 547 3.13 12.91 -7.57
C TYR A 547 3.50 13.22 -6.11
N THR A 548 2.93 12.51 -5.12
CA THR A 548 3.21 12.74 -3.71
C THR A 548 4.68 12.54 -3.35
N ALA A 549 5.34 11.56 -3.97
CA ALA A 549 6.76 11.29 -3.78
C ALA A 549 7.65 12.34 -4.46
N VAL A 550 7.36 12.65 -5.73
CA VAL A 550 8.11 13.64 -6.53
C VAL A 550 8.03 15.03 -5.91
N LEU A 551 6.86 15.42 -5.39
CA LEU A 551 6.67 16.70 -4.71
C LEU A 551 7.67 16.86 -3.56
N VAL A 552 7.78 15.88 -2.67
CA VAL A 552 8.66 15.97 -1.49
C VAL A 552 10.14 15.92 -1.88
N ILE A 553 10.49 15.20 -2.94
CA ILE A 553 11.87 15.14 -3.45
C ILE A 553 12.29 16.49 -4.06
N LEU A 554 11.41 17.11 -4.86
CA LEU A 554 11.75 18.30 -5.65
C LEU A 554 11.40 19.63 -4.99
N ALA A 555 10.50 19.67 -3.98
CA ALA A 555 10.08 20.94 -3.39
C ALA A 555 11.26 21.68 -2.72
N PRO A 556 11.47 22.97 -3.02
CA PRO A 556 12.59 23.76 -2.45
C PRO A 556 12.38 24.07 -0.96
N ALA A 557 11.14 24.03 -0.51
CA ALA A 557 10.73 24.40 0.84
C ALA A 557 10.08 23.22 1.54
N THR A 558 10.87 22.32 2.11
CA THR A 558 10.35 21.21 2.91
C THR A 558 10.92 21.18 4.30
N THR A 559 10.06 20.88 5.25
CA THR A 559 10.40 20.57 6.63
C THR A 559 10.14 19.08 6.88
N ASN A 560 10.59 18.56 8.03
CA ASN A 560 10.43 17.15 8.39
C ASN A 560 8.97 16.66 8.36
N GLN A 561 8.02 17.54 8.62
CA GLN A 561 6.59 17.21 8.59
C GLN A 561 6.07 16.85 7.18
N TYR A 562 6.71 17.35 6.10
CA TYR A 562 6.36 16.99 4.73
C TYR A 562 6.69 15.52 4.37
N LEU A 563 7.50 14.84 5.19
CA LEU A 563 7.73 13.41 5.05
C LEU A 563 6.44 12.57 5.19
N ALA A 564 5.37 13.14 5.75
CA ALA A 564 4.06 12.48 5.81
C ALA A 564 3.32 12.44 4.45
N ILE A 565 3.62 13.36 3.51
CA ILE A 565 2.92 13.46 2.23
C ILE A 565 3.03 12.16 1.39
N PRO A 566 4.21 11.53 1.20
CA PRO A 566 4.32 10.32 0.41
C PRO A 566 4.00 9.03 1.19
N LEU A 567 3.44 9.09 2.39
CA LEU A 567 3.09 7.88 3.16
C LEU A 567 2.11 6.97 2.40
N ILE A 568 1.18 7.56 1.66
CA ILE A 568 0.25 6.79 0.82
C ILE A 568 0.99 6.03 -0.30
N PHE A 569 1.98 6.66 -0.93
CA PHE A 569 2.87 6.03 -1.91
C PHE A 569 3.69 4.91 -1.27
N CYS A 570 4.35 5.20 -0.14
CA CYS A 570 5.18 4.24 0.58
C CYS A 570 4.37 3.05 1.13
N SER A 571 3.09 3.23 1.42
CA SER A 571 2.21 2.16 1.89
C SER A 571 1.78 1.23 0.75
N VAL A 572 1.56 1.75 -0.45
CA VAL A 572 1.21 0.96 -1.64
C VAL A 572 2.42 0.21 -2.19
N PHE A 573 3.59 0.86 -2.22
CA PHE A 573 4.86 0.28 -2.66
C PHE A 573 5.75 -0.13 -1.47
N PHE A 574 5.19 -0.90 -0.56
CA PHE A 574 5.69 -1.11 0.79
C PHE A 574 7.04 -1.84 0.92
N LEU A 575 7.46 -2.66 -0.01
CA LEU A 575 8.59 -3.58 0.17
C LEU A 575 9.94 -3.01 -0.27
N PRO A 576 10.99 -3.34 0.45
CA PRO A 576 11.23 -3.26 1.91
C PRO A 576 11.44 -1.79 2.33
N TYR A 577 11.69 -0.92 1.34
CA TYR A 577 12.06 0.47 1.53
C TYR A 577 10.93 1.33 2.09
N GLY A 578 9.67 0.97 1.80
CA GLY A 578 8.51 1.65 2.38
C GLY A 578 8.41 1.48 3.89
N ILE A 579 8.89 0.35 4.44
CA ILE A 579 9.02 0.12 5.89
C ILE A 579 10.05 1.11 6.47
N PHE A 580 11.26 1.15 5.91
CA PHE A 580 12.32 2.02 6.39
C PHE A 580 11.90 3.48 6.36
N TYR A 581 11.25 3.92 5.28
CA TYR A 581 10.74 5.28 5.17
C TYR A 581 9.73 5.67 6.26
N GLN A 582 8.86 4.77 6.66
CA GLN A 582 7.80 5.06 7.63
C GLN A 582 8.26 4.90 9.07
N TYR A 583 9.06 3.87 9.35
CA TYR A 583 9.40 3.48 10.72
C TYR A 583 10.67 4.13 11.25
N ILE A 584 11.71 4.35 10.43
CA ILE A 584 12.93 5.01 10.91
C ILE A 584 12.65 6.43 11.39
N PRO A 585 12.11 7.36 10.56
CA PRO A 585 11.80 8.71 11.03
C PRO A 585 10.67 8.70 12.06
N GLY A 586 9.68 7.82 11.91
CA GLY A 586 8.57 7.73 12.84
C GLY A 586 8.98 7.35 14.27
N ILE A 587 9.82 6.34 14.42
CA ILE A 587 10.36 5.95 15.72
C ILE A 587 11.25 7.06 16.28
N TYR A 588 12.09 7.68 15.45
CA TYR A 588 12.92 8.81 15.86
C TYR A 588 12.08 9.93 16.47
N TYR A 589 11.02 10.39 15.79
CA TYR A 589 10.14 11.45 16.29
C TYR A 589 9.29 11.03 17.50
N LEU A 590 8.99 9.74 17.65
CA LEU A 590 8.35 9.24 18.89
C LEU A 590 9.27 9.36 20.10
N LEU A 591 10.59 9.20 19.91
CA LEU A 591 11.60 9.32 20.96
C LEU A 591 11.98 10.80 21.21
N TYR A 592 12.08 11.58 20.14
CA TYR A 592 12.51 12.99 20.16
C TYR A 592 11.45 13.89 19.50
N PRO A 593 10.27 14.07 20.10
CA PRO A 593 9.13 14.76 19.46
C PRO A 593 9.37 16.23 19.17
N TRP A 594 10.30 16.88 19.87
CA TRP A 594 10.62 18.30 19.76
C TRP A 594 11.75 18.60 18.75
N ASP A 595 12.43 17.57 18.24
CA ASP A 595 13.51 17.79 17.26
C ASP A 595 12.93 17.98 15.86
N SER A 596 12.58 19.24 15.55
CA SER A 596 12.05 19.64 14.23
C SER A 596 13.12 19.67 13.13
N ASN A 597 14.41 19.66 13.49
CA ASN A 597 15.54 19.99 12.59
C ASN A 597 16.49 18.82 12.31
N CYS A 598 16.07 17.58 12.51
CA CYS A 598 16.97 16.45 12.27
C CYS A 598 17.28 16.24 10.77
N ARG A 599 18.29 16.99 10.31
CA ARG A 599 18.81 16.96 8.94
C ARG A 599 19.18 15.54 8.46
N LYS A 600 19.76 14.72 9.35
CA LYS A 600 20.18 13.35 9.03
C LYS A 600 18.99 12.45 8.70
N ILE A 601 17.94 12.51 9.49
CA ILE A 601 16.71 11.71 9.27
C ILE A 601 16.03 12.11 7.96
N TYR A 602 15.98 13.41 7.66
CA TYR A 602 15.42 13.91 6.42
C TYR A 602 16.20 13.39 5.20
N ILE A 603 17.54 13.49 5.20
CA ILE A 603 18.40 13.01 4.11
C ILE A 603 18.19 11.51 3.86
N ILE A 604 18.21 10.70 4.93
CA ILE A 604 18.00 9.27 4.84
C ILE A 604 16.62 8.99 4.24
N SER A 605 15.59 9.70 4.69
CA SER A 605 14.23 9.53 4.18
C SER A 605 14.11 9.86 2.69
N ILE A 606 14.71 10.96 2.22
CA ILE A 606 14.70 11.33 0.80
C ILE A 606 15.46 10.29 -0.03
N PHE A 607 16.59 9.78 0.46
CA PHE A 607 17.35 8.74 -0.23
C PHE A 607 16.54 7.44 -0.38
N ILE A 608 15.86 7.00 0.70
CA ILE A 608 14.96 5.85 0.67
C ILE A 608 13.81 6.09 -0.32
N LEU A 609 13.24 7.29 -0.33
CA LEU A 609 12.14 7.64 -1.22
C LEU A 609 12.55 7.61 -2.71
N LEU A 610 13.77 8.06 -3.04
CA LEU A 610 14.34 7.98 -4.39
C LEU A 610 14.50 6.52 -4.85
N ILE A 611 15.04 5.65 -3.98
CA ILE A 611 15.17 4.21 -4.29
C ILE A 611 13.80 3.60 -4.52
N LEU A 612 12.83 3.90 -3.66
CA LEU A 612 11.47 3.39 -3.76
C LEU A 612 10.78 3.86 -5.04
N LEU A 613 10.95 5.13 -5.41
CA LEU A 613 10.42 5.71 -6.64
C LEU A 613 10.96 4.98 -7.89
N PHE A 614 12.28 4.73 -7.93
CA PHE A 614 12.92 4.04 -9.04
C PHE A 614 12.42 2.58 -9.19
N HIS A 615 12.37 1.83 -8.10
CA HIS A 615 11.87 0.45 -8.10
C HIS A 615 10.38 0.36 -8.47
N SER A 616 9.57 1.27 -7.94
CA SER A 616 8.13 1.32 -8.23
C SER A 616 7.86 1.65 -9.70
N GLY A 617 8.66 2.55 -10.28
CA GLY A 617 8.58 2.91 -11.70
C GLY A 617 8.88 1.73 -12.63
N ARG A 618 9.91 0.93 -12.32
CA ARG A 618 10.22 -0.31 -13.06
C ARG A 618 9.08 -1.32 -12.98
N ARG A 619 8.61 -1.64 -11.79
CA ARG A 619 7.53 -2.61 -11.56
C ARG A 619 6.23 -2.22 -12.29
N CYS A 620 5.87 -0.95 -12.28
CA CYS A 620 4.71 -0.46 -13.03
C CYS A 620 4.92 -0.52 -14.56
N GLY A 621 6.16 -0.39 -15.04
CA GLY A 621 6.53 -0.55 -16.46
C GLY A 621 6.36 -2.00 -16.94
N GLU A 622 6.82 -2.96 -16.14
CA GLU A 622 6.73 -4.39 -16.44
C GLU A 622 5.29 -4.90 -16.50
N LEU A 623 4.42 -4.45 -15.58
CA LEU A 623 3.00 -4.80 -15.58
C LEU A 623 2.27 -4.32 -16.87
N LYS A 624 2.66 -3.18 -17.43
CA LYS A 624 2.10 -2.71 -18.72
C LYS A 624 2.58 -3.50 -19.93
N TYR A 625 3.79 -4.05 -19.90
CA TYR A 625 4.29 -4.92 -20.96
C TYR A 625 3.55 -6.26 -20.97
N ALA A 626 3.27 -6.83 -19.80
CA ALA A 626 2.51 -8.07 -19.65
C ALA A 626 1.04 -7.92 -20.10
N ASP A 627 0.39 -6.78 -19.82
CA ASP A 627 -0.98 -6.50 -20.27
C ASP A 627 -1.10 -6.20 -21.77
N LYS A 628 -0.01 -5.83 -22.46
CA LYS A 628 0.01 -5.65 -23.92
C LYS A 628 0.27 -6.95 -24.69
N GLN A 629 0.79 -7.97 -24.02
CA GLN A 629 1.02 -9.29 -24.61
C GLN A 629 -0.13 -10.29 -24.34
N ARG A 630 -1.11 -9.90 -23.53
CA ARG A 630 -2.42 -10.54 -23.38
C ARG A 630 -3.49 -9.80 -24.18
#